data_b334890033c51aaadecb3d6c97585e54
#
_entry.id   b334890033c51aaadecb3d6c97585e54
#
_cell.length_a   1.000
_cell.length_b   1.000
_cell.length_c   1.000
_cell.angle_alpha   90.00
_cell.angle_beta   90.00
_cell.angle_gamma   90.00
#
_symmetry.space_group_name_H-M   'P 1'
#
loop_
_entity.id
_entity.type
_entity.pdbx_description
1 polymer ?
#
loop_
_entity_poly.entity_id
_entity_poly.type
_entity_poly.pdbx_seq_one_letter_code
_entity_poly.pdbx_strand_id
1 'polypeptide(L)'
;MLTEIHKKRGEGQVKKICNWFIHNASMQKKLIISYIILVSIPLCILGIHSFSAANQNLLDQTEVTMDNNLHRMCQEADAIFQRETDFTKYLAYNLEFRQTLEGNAYNGSAIAQSLNKTVEPVFWYFITSDENLKMIKIVTPYTETDIGSFLESAEPYENTVWYKKHEKDFNTEWTVEEDGKLYATRTILDTATTSRRIGVLRAEFYLNRILEPFDTMDYLDNGIVIKDGNGQVIYTKKIADEQMEQKIEAYIGENPEDASVLNKEYILKEASMEKVDWKIYYFIDRNTISEQIYSIIFSTIIVVLICVGLTLVVIGVLSRVIGQRILQLRDQAERIANGDLQNPCHTTDTDEVGMVTNSLGRMTVQLDSMINEVYKMEIEKKRI
;
A
#
# COMPACT_ATOMS: atom_id res chain seq x y z
N MET A 1 -21.94 36.80 4.86
CA MET A 1 -22.31 37.92 3.97
C MET A 1 -21.52 37.91 2.65
N LEU A 2 -20.20 37.82 2.65
CA LEU A 2 -19.41 37.77 1.38
C LEU A 2 -19.61 36.48 0.56
N THR A 3 -19.81 35.34 1.22
CA THR A 3 -20.09 34.06 0.56
C THR A 3 -21.48 33.99 -0.12
N GLU A 4 -22.49 34.66 0.43
CA GLU A 4 -23.82 34.74 -0.19
C GLU A 4 -23.86 35.67 -1.42
N ILE A 5 -23.05 36.73 -1.42
CA ILE A 5 -22.96 37.66 -2.58
C ILE A 5 -22.28 36.97 -3.75
N HIS A 6 -21.23 36.17 -3.50
CA HIS A 6 -20.57 35.37 -4.55
C HIS A 6 -21.50 34.28 -5.12
N LYS A 7 -22.30 33.62 -4.29
CA LYS A 7 -23.27 32.59 -4.70
C LYS A 7 -24.37 33.16 -5.59
N LYS A 8 -24.98 34.31 -5.20
CA LYS A 8 -26.01 35.00 -6.00
C LYS A 8 -25.46 35.55 -7.33
N ARG A 9 -24.21 35.99 -7.39
CA ARG A 9 -23.57 36.48 -8.62
C ARG A 9 -23.29 35.35 -9.61
N GLY A 10 -22.92 34.16 -9.12
CA GLY A 10 -22.74 32.95 -9.93
C GLY A 10 -24.06 32.42 -10.50
N GLU A 11 -25.13 32.38 -9.70
CA GLU A 11 -26.46 31.92 -10.15
C GLU A 11 -27.05 32.83 -11.24
N GLY A 12 -26.82 34.14 -11.16
CA GLY A 12 -27.27 35.09 -12.17
C GLY A 12 -26.52 34.97 -13.51
N GLN A 13 -25.23 34.67 -13.48
CA GLN A 13 -24.44 34.41 -14.68
C GLN A 13 -24.79 33.08 -15.34
N VAL A 14 -24.96 32.02 -14.58
CA VAL A 14 -25.38 30.70 -15.09
C VAL A 14 -26.76 30.79 -15.75
N LYS A 15 -27.73 31.46 -15.10
CA LYS A 15 -29.06 31.71 -15.71
C LYS A 15 -28.99 32.49 -17.03
N LYS A 16 -28.15 33.52 -17.13
CA LYS A 16 -27.96 34.29 -18.36
C LYS A 16 -27.34 33.47 -19.50
N ILE A 17 -26.31 32.64 -19.16
CA ILE A 17 -25.65 31.75 -20.12
C ILE A 17 -26.63 30.68 -20.61
N CYS A 18 -27.41 30.10 -19.68
CA CYS A 18 -28.40 29.08 -19.99
C CYS A 18 -29.52 29.63 -20.87
N ASN A 19 -30.04 30.82 -20.58
CA ASN A 19 -31.06 31.48 -21.38
C ASN A 19 -30.55 31.88 -22.78
N TRP A 20 -29.33 32.41 -22.86
CA TRP A 20 -28.71 32.72 -24.16
C TRP A 20 -28.50 31.45 -25.00
N PHE A 21 -28.05 30.37 -24.36
CA PHE A 21 -27.86 29.08 -25.01
C PHE A 21 -29.18 28.48 -25.51
N ILE A 22 -30.25 28.54 -24.71
CA ILE A 22 -31.56 28.01 -25.07
C ILE A 22 -32.19 28.79 -26.26
N HIS A 23 -32.02 30.10 -26.34
CA HIS A 23 -32.69 30.92 -27.37
C HIS A 23 -31.84 31.26 -28.59
N ASN A 24 -30.50 31.42 -28.45
CA ASN A 24 -29.66 31.96 -29.50
C ASN A 24 -28.68 30.95 -30.13
N ALA A 25 -28.43 29.80 -29.49
CA ALA A 25 -27.53 28.80 -30.07
C ALA A 25 -28.23 28.00 -31.19
N SER A 26 -27.50 27.67 -32.25
CA SER A 26 -28.03 26.78 -33.30
C SER A 26 -28.37 25.40 -32.73
N MET A 27 -29.35 24.73 -33.32
CA MET A 27 -29.82 23.41 -32.86
C MET A 27 -28.68 22.38 -32.81
N GLN A 28 -27.74 22.45 -33.75
CA GLN A 28 -26.54 21.61 -33.75
C GLN A 28 -25.68 21.82 -32.50
N LYS A 29 -25.41 23.10 -32.11
CA LYS A 29 -24.62 23.40 -30.90
C LYS A 29 -25.34 22.95 -29.63
N LYS A 30 -26.66 23.08 -29.57
CA LYS A 30 -27.47 22.64 -28.45
C LYS A 30 -27.36 21.10 -28.26
N LEU A 31 -27.51 20.35 -29.36
CA LEU A 31 -27.36 18.89 -29.34
C LEU A 31 -25.96 18.49 -28.87
N ILE A 32 -24.92 19.04 -29.47
CA ILE A 32 -23.53 18.70 -29.12
C ILE A 32 -23.26 18.95 -27.63
N ILE A 33 -23.58 20.12 -27.11
CA ILE A 33 -23.30 20.49 -25.73
C ILE A 33 -24.12 19.65 -24.72
N SER A 34 -25.42 19.45 -25.02
CA SER A 34 -26.26 18.63 -24.13
C SER A 34 -25.77 17.19 -24.02
N TYR A 35 -25.34 16.58 -25.12
CA TYR A 35 -24.78 15.23 -25.11
C TYR A 35 -23.42 15.15 -24.42
N ILE A 36 -22.53 16.13 -24.66
CA ILE A 36 -21.23 16.19 -23.95
C ILE A 36 -21.46 16.22 -22.44
N ILE A 37 -22.38 17.08 -21.96
CA ILE A 37 -22.71 17.18 -20.55
C ILE A 37 -23.30 15.84 -20.04
N LEU A 38 -24.24 15.25 -20.78
CA LEU A 38 -24.92 14.01 -20.39
C LEU A 38 -23.96 12.84 -20.28
N VAL A 39 -22.91 12.77 -21.12
CA VAL A 39 -21.92 11.68 -21.08
C VAL A 39 -20.77 11.99 -20.12
N SER A 40 -20.27 13.24 -20.12
CA SER A 40 -19.10 13.60 -19.33
C SER A 40 -19.36 13.60 -17.82
N ILE A 41 -20.54 14.05 -17.38
CA ILE A 41 -20.84 14.12 -15.93
C ILE A 41 -20.86 12.73 -15.30
N PRO A 42 -21.61 11.73 -15.79
CA PRO A 42 -21.58 10.39 -15.22
C PRO A 42 -20.19 9.73 -15.28
N LEU A 43 -19.44 9.94 -16.37
CA LEU A 43 -18.08 9.42 -16.50
C LEU A 43 -17.12 10.03 -15.48
N CYS A 44 -17.19 11.34 -15.23
CA CYS A 44 -16.40 12.01 -14.21
C CYS A 44 -16.76 11.49 -12.80
N ILE A 45 -18.06 11.35 -12.50
CA ILE A 45 -18.52 10.81 -11.20
C ILE A 45 -18.00 9.39 -11.01
N LEU A 46 -18.14 8.52 -12.01
CA LEU A 46 -17.64 7.16 -11.98
C LEU A 46 -16.11 7.12 -11.83
N GLY A 47 -15.39 7.98 -12.56
CA GLY A 47 -13.93 8.07 -12.45
C GLY A 47 -13.47 8.46 -11.05
N ILE A 48 -14.08 9.49 -10.46
CA ILE A 48 -13.77 9.93 -9.09
C ILE A 48 -14.11 8.84 -8.07
N HIS A 49 -15.27 8.21 -8.21
CA HIS A 49 -15.67 7.13 -7.30
C HIS A 49 -14.75 5.90 -7.41
N SER A 50 -14.43 5.49 -8.62
CA SER A 50 -13.52 4.35 -8.87
C SER A 50 -12.13 4.63 -8.33
N PHE A 51 -11.63 5.85 -8.52
CA PHE A 51 -10.34 6.27 -7.96
C PHE A 51 -10.34 6.23 -6.44
N SER A 52 -11.37 6.83 -5.81
CA SER A 52 -11.49 6.83 -4.34
C SER A 52 -11.58 5.41 -3.77
N ALA A 53 -12.38 4.55 -4.40
CA ALA A 53 -12.53 3.15 -3.99
C ALA A 53 -11.23 2.35 -4.20
N ALA A 54 -10.53 2.54 -5.33
CA ALA A 54 -9.25 1.88 -5.60
C ALA A 54 -8.18 2.29 -4.59
N ASN A 55 -8.08 3.59 -4.28
CA ASN A 55 -7.14 4.12 -3.29
C ASN A 55 -7.40 3.52 -1.89
N GLN A 56 -8.65 3.50 -1.46
CA GLN A 56 -9.02 2.98 -0.16
C GLN A 56 -8.78 1.47 -0.06
N ASN A 57 -9.19 0.71 -1.07
CA ASN A 57 -8.95 -0.73 -1.13
C ASN A 57 -7.45 -1.08 -1.14
N LEU A 58 -6.63 -0.30 -1.84
CA LEU A 58 -5.19 -0.53 -1.89
C LEU A 58 -4.53 -0.25 -0.53
N LEU A 59 -4.92 0.82 0.15
CA LEU A 59 -4.46 1.12 1.50
C LEU A 59 -4.86 0.02 2.48
N ASP A 60 -6.13 -0.37 2.51
CA ASP A 60 -6.65 -1.42 3.38
C ASP A 60 -5.94 -2.77 3.11
N GLN A 61 -5.74 -3.12 1.83
CA GLN A 61 -5.01 -4.33 1.44
C GLN A 61 -3.55 -4.28 1.84
N THR A 62 -2.90 -3.11 1.73
CA THR A 62 -1.50 -2.93 2.15
C THR A 62 -1.39 -3.09 3.66
N GLU A 63 -2.28 -2.50 4.45
CA GLU A 63 -2.28 -2.66 5.90
C GLU A 63 -2.46 -4.11 6.34
N VAL A 64 -3.41 -4.84 5.75
CA VAL A 64 -3.62 -6.27 6.04
C VAL A 64 -2.40 -7.09 5.64
N THR A 65 -1.78 -6.78 4.50
CA THR A 65 -0.57 -7.46 4.04
C THR A 65 0.61 -7.20 4.98
N MET A 66 0.76 -5.96 5.46
CA MET A 66 1.78 -5.60 6.45
C MET A 66 1.61 -6.39 7.74
N ASP A 67 0.40 -6.43 8.29
CA ASP A 67 0.10 -7.19 9.52
C ASP A 67 0.42 -8.67 9.37
N ASN A 68 -0.02 -9.30 8.28
CA ASN A 68 0.26 -10.71 8.01
C ASN A 68 1.75 -10.98 7.84
N ASN A 69 2.46 -10.11 7.16
CA ASN A 69 3.88 -10.25 6.93
C ASN A 69 4.66 -10.06 8.23
N LEU A 70 4.34 -9.02 9.00
CA LEU A 70 4.97 -8.76 10.28
C LEU A 70 4.76 -9.93 11.26
N HIS A 71 3.52 -10.43 11.33
CA HIS A 71 3.19 -11.58 12.16
C HIS A 71 3.97 -12.83 11.75
N ARG A 72 4.06 -13.10 10.45
CA ARG A 72 4.85 -14.23 9.92
C ARG A 72 6.33 -14.09 10.25
N MET A 73 6.92 -12.91 10.03
CA MET A 73 8.34 -12.65 10.36
C MET A 73 8.62 -12.86 11.85
N CYS A 74 7.74 -12.34 12.72
CA CYS A 74 7.86 -12.57 14.17
C CYS A 74 7.77 -14.05 14.51
N GLN A 75 6.84 -14.80 13.92
CA GLN A 75 6.71 -16.24 14.15
C GLN A 75 7.94 -17.03 13.69
N GLU A 76 8.47 -16.70 12.50
CA GLU A 76 9.69 -17.34 11.98
C GLU A 76 10.90 -17.05 12.87
N ALA A 77 11.09 -15.79 13.30
CA ALA A 77 12.16 -15.42 14.22
C ALA A 77 11.97 -16.05 15.61
N ASP A 78 10.76 -16.06 16.17
CA ASP A 78 10.44 -16.72 17.43
C ASP A 78 10.71 -18.24 17.38
N ALA A 79 10.46 -18.89 16.23
CA ALA A 79 10.80 -20.29 16.04
C ALA A 79 12.32 -20.54 16.07
N ILE A 80 13.10 -19.60 15.51
CA ILE A 80 14.56 -19.67 15.60
C ILE A 80 15.00 -19.47 17.06
N PHE A 81 14.52 -18.43 17.74
CA PHE A 81 14.84 -18.20 19.16
C PHE A 81 14.44 -19.38 20.04
N GLN A 82 13.31 -20.00 19.79
CA GLN A 82 12.88 -21.19 20.54
C GLN A 82 13.83 -22.38 20.32
N ARG A 83 14.21 -22.63 19.06
CA ARG A 83 15.16 -23.71 18.73
C ARG A 83 16.49 -23.50 19.41
N GLU A 84 17.05 -22.31 19.35
CA GLU A 84 18.33 -21.99 19.97
C GLU A 84 18.24 -21.96 21.50
N THR A 85 17.10 -21.58 22.05
CA THR A 85 16.81 -21.71 23.49
C THR A 85 16.80 -23.18 23.93
N ASP A 86 16.14 -24.06 23.16
CA ASP A 86 16.12 -25.51 23.48
C ASP A 86 17.50 -26.13 23.31
N PHE A 87 18.28 -25.65 22.34
CA PHE A 87 19.69 -26.05 22.21
C PHE A 87 20.53 -25.67 23.44
N THR A 88 20.47 -24.42 23.91
CA THR A 88 21.19 -24.00 25.12
C THR A 88 20.73 -24.76 26.34
N LYS A 89 19.43 -25.09 26.43
CA LYS A 89 18.85 -25.93 27.48
C LYS A 89 19.41 -27.34 27.42
N TYR A 90 19.45 -27.96 26.24
CA TYR A 90 20.01 -29.29 26.05
C TYR A 90 21.47 -29.35 26.54
N LEU A 91 22.32 -28.40 26.17
CA LEU A 91 23.71 -28.35 26.60
C LEU A 91 23.85 -28.15 28.11
N ALA A 92 23.11 -27.19 28.68
CA ALA A 92 23.18 -26.90 30.13
C ALA A 92 22.72 -28.06 31.03
N TYR A 93 21.84 -28.91 30.50
CA TYR A 93 21.36 -30.10 31.24
C TYR A 93 22.06 -31.40 30.86
N ASN A 94 23.00 -31.37 29.90
CA ASN A 94 23.74 -32.56 29.51
C ASN A 94 24.55 -33.13 30.69
N LEU A 95 24.25 -34.38 31.07
CA LEU A 95 24.80 -35.00 32.29
C LEU A 95 26.31 -35.16 32.21
N GLU A 96 26.83 -35.64 31.09
CA GLU A 96 28.25 -35.88 30.87
C GLU A 96 29.06 -34.59 30.95
N PHE A 97 28.52 -33.54 30.38
CA PHE A 97 29.08 -32.22 30.43
C PHE A 97 29.13 -31.63 31.86
N ARG A 98 28.03 -31.73 32.61
CA ARG A 98 27.95 -31.29 34.01
C ARG A 98 28.91 -32.05 34.89
N GLN A 99 28.96 -33.38 34.75
CA GLN A 99 29.89 -34.23 35.49
C GLN A 99 31.36 -33.92 35.19
N THR A 100 31.68 -33.55 33.94
CA THR A 100 33.05 -33.13 33.56
C THR A 100 33.46 -31.86 34.31
N LEU A 101 32.57 -30.90 34.44
CA LEU A 101 32.83 -29.65 35.18
C LEU A 101 32.97 -29.92 36.70
N GLU A 102 32.06 -30.72 37.28
CA GLU A 102 32.07 -31.04 38.74
C GLU A 102 33.24 -31.92 39.16
N GLY A 103 33.49 -32.97 38.41
CA GLY A 103 34.46 -34.00 38.78
C GLY A 103 35.90 -33.51 38.77
N ASN A 104 36.18 -32.45 38.06
CA ASN A 104 37.52 -31.85 37.90
C ASN A 104 37.62 -30.47 38.56
N ALA A 105 36.65 -30.06 39.34
CA ALA A 105 36.67 -28.81 40.06
C ALA A 105 38.01 -28.67 40.82
N TYR A 106 38.69 -27.55 40.66
CA TYR A 106 39.99 -27.23 41.26
C TYR A 106 41.22 -27.94 40.66
N ASN A 107 41.11 -28.68 39.53
CA ASN A 107 42.25 -29.25 38.82
C ASN A 107 42.23 -28.85 37.32
N GLY A 108 42.86 -27.73 37.00
CA GLY A 108 42.85 -27.16 35.66
C GLY A 108 43.39 -28.12 34.56
N SER A 109 44.39 -28.95 34.84
CA SER A 109 44.90 -29.92 33.85
C SER A 109 43.92 -31.09 33.61
N ALA A 110 43.23 -31.56 34.65
CA ALA A 110 42.23 -32.58 34.49
C ALA A 110 40.96 -32.07 33.81
N ILE A 111 40.55 -30.84 34.11
CA ILE A 111 39.48 -30.17 33.37
C ILE A 111 39.82 -30.08 31.89
N ALA A 112 41.01 -29.55 31.53
CA ALA A 112 41.42 -29.41 30.16
C ALA A 112 41.41 -30.75 29.38
N GLN A 113 41.92 -31.82 29.97
CA GLN A 113 41.91 -33.14 29.36
C GLN A 113 40.50 -33.71 29.14
N SER A 114 39.62 -33.54 30.14
CA SER A 114 38.23 -34.01 30.04
C SER A 114 37.42 -33.18 29.04
N LEU A 115 37.62 -31.85 29.01
CA LEU A 115 36.97 -30.95 28.05
C LEU A 115 37.34 -31.33 26.62
N ASN A 116 38.62 -31.49 26.32
CA ASN A 116 39.09 -31.84 24.98
C ASN A 116 38.53 -33.18 24.51
N LYS A 117 38.32 -34.12 25.39
CA LYS A 117 37.81 -35.44 25.04
C LYS A 117 36.28 -35.50 24.90
N THR A 118 35.55 -34.78 25.76
CA THR A 118 34.10 -34.92 25.91
C THR A 118 33.31 -33.75 25.39
N VAL A 119 33.74 -32.52 25.67
CA VAL A 119 32.97 -31.28 25.41
C VAL A 119 33.35 -30.66 24.07
N GLU A 120 34.65 -30.48 23.78
CA GLU A 120 35.12 -29.85 22.57
C GLU A 120 34.58 -30.49 21.29
N PRO A 121 34.57 -31.82 21.12
CA PRO A 121 34.04 -32.43 19.90
C PRO A 121 32.54 -32.12 19.68
N VAL A 122 31.78 -32.09 20.79
CA VAL A 122 30.33 -31.77 20.75
C VAL A 122 30.11 -30.32 20.39
N PHE A 123 30.87 -29.40 20.99
CA PHE A 123 30.73 -27.96 20.69
C PHE A 123 31.14 -27.64 19.27
N TRP A 124 32.26 -28.21 18.78
CA TRP A 124 32.66 -28.05 17.39
C TRP A 124 31.64 -28.63 16.42
N TYR A 125 31.01 -29.76 16.74
CA TYR A 125 29.92 -30.31 15.96
C TYR A 125 28.78 -29.30 15.81
N PHE A 126 28.30 -28.73 16.92
CA PHE A 126 27.21 -27.74 16.85
C PHE A 126 27.60 -26.46 16.15
N ILE A 127 28.79 -25.91 16.43
CA ILE A 127 29.28 -24.68 15.75
C ILE A 127 29.38 -24.87 14.24
N THR A 128 29.71 -26.07 13.78
CA THR A 128 29.84 -26.36 12.34
C THR A 128 28.54 -26.77 11.67
N SER A 129 27.58 -27.26 12.44
CA SER A 129 26.29 -27.76 11.93
C SER A 129 25.17 -26.73 11.98
N ASP A 130 25.26 -25.78 12.89
CA ASP A 130 24.27 -24.71 13.05
C ASP A 130 24.80 -23.40 12.48
N GLU A 131 24.19 -22.96 11.41
CA GLU A 131 24.59 -21.73 10.70
C GLU A 131 24.35 -20.45 11.52
N ASN A 132 23.45 -20.50 12.52
CA ASN A 132 23.16 -19.33 13.39
C ASN A 132 24.19 -19.19 14.50
N LEU A 133 24.79 -20.32 14.91
CA LEU A 133 25.69 -20.37 16.05
C LEU A 133 27.12 -19.99 15.61
N LYS A 134 27.73 -19.05 16.34
CA LYS A 134 29.09 -18.61 16.08
C LYS A 134 30.11 -19.23 17.01
N MET A 135 29.79 -19.24 18.32
CA MET A 135 30.69 -19.75 19.36
C MET A 135 29.91 -20.17 20.60
N ILE A 136 30.41 -21.14 21.31
CA ILE A 136 29.90 -21.56 22.62
C ILE A 136 31.03 -21.39 23.60
N LYS A 137 30.74 -20.85 24.78
CA LYS A 137 31.67 -20.74 25.91
C LYS A 137 30.97 -21.12 27.20
N ILE A 138 31.76 -21.59 28.14
CA ILE A 138 31.34 -21.88 29.50
C ILE A 138 32.09 -20.96 30.41
N VAL A 139 31.41 -20.14 31.14
CA VAL A 139 31.99 -19.28 32.17
C VAL A 139 31.81 -19.97 33.53
N THR A 140 32.91 -20.30 34.19
CA THR A 140 32.87 -21.07 35.46
C THR A 140 33.77 -20.43 36.53
N PRO A 141 33.34 -20.49 37.81
CA PRO A 141 34.18 -20.05 38.94
C PRO A 141 35.24 -21.06 39.34
N TYR A 142 35.35 -22.22 38.69
CA TYR A 142 36.26 -23.28 39.07
C TYR A 142 37.63 -23.19 38.42
N THR A 143 37.88 -22.18 37.59
CA THR A 143 39.18 -21.90 37.01
C THR A 143 39.54 -20.44 37.21
N GLU A 144 40.81 -20.16 37.48
CA GLU A 144 41.35 -18.79 37.57
C GLU A 144 41.75 -18.24 36.19
N THR A 145 41.93 -19.11 35.22
CA THR A 145 42.36 -18.76 33.87
C THR A 145 41.54 -19.50 32.83
N ASP A 146 41.45 -18.94 31.63
CA ASP A 146 40.81 -19.59 30.51
C ASP A 146 41.50 -20.90 30.11
N ILE A 147 40.72 -21.93 29.79
CA ILE A 147 41.21 -23.24 29.42
C ILE A 147 40.64 -23.64 28.04
N GLY A 148 41.55 -23.84 27.07
CA GLY A 148 41.16 -24.17 25.70
C GLY A 148 40.30 -23.08 25.04
N SER A 149 39.46 -23.48 24.07
CA SER A 149 38.64 -22.55 23.31
C SER A 149 37.28 -22.24 23.95
N PHE A 150 36.85 -23.07 24.91
CA PHE A 150 35.46 -23.11 25.34
C PHE A 150 35.23 -22.83 26.83
N LEU A 151 36.25 -22.80 27.66
CA LEU A 151 36.12 -22.57 29.10
C LEU A 151 36.79 -21.25 29.50
N GLU A 152 36.02 -20.35 30.07
CA GLU A 152 36.47 -19.05 30.57
C GLU A 152 36.34 -18.93 32.07
N SER A 153 37.28 -18.19 32.69
CA SER A 153 37.20 -17.81 34.09
C SER A 153 36.00 -16.87 34.33
N ALA A 154 35.32 -17.05 35.45
CA ALA A 154 34.22 -16.16 35.84
C ALA A 154 34.69 -14.77 36.29
N GLU A 155 35.95 -14.60 36.68
CA GLU A 155 36.47 -13.38 37.31
C GLU A 155 36.17 -12.10 36.49
N PRO A 156 36.36 -12.06 35.15
CA PRO A 156 36.06 -10.88 34.37
C PRO A 156 34.57 -10.53 34.33
N TYR A 157 33.69 -11.51 34.56
CA TYR A 157 32.24 -11.39 34.38
C TYR A 157 31.47 -11.22 35.70
N GLU A 158 32.07 -11.40 36.86
CA GLU A 158 31.41 -11.36 38.15
C GLU A 158 30.61 -10.12 38.44
N ASN A 159 31.03 -8.98 37.86
CA ASN A 159 30.37 -7.69 38.04
C ASN A 159 29.40 -7.33 36.90
N THR A 160 29.31 -8.12 35.85
CA THR A 160 28.38 -7.89 34.73
C THR A 160 26.93 -8.14 35.11
N VAL A 161 26.01 -7.39 34.50
CA VAL A 161 24.58 -7.51 34.79
C VAL A 161 24.07 -8.92 34.45
N TRP A 162 24.43 -9.44 33.28
CA TRP A 162 23.99 -10.75 32.81
C TRP A 162 24.49 -11.90 33.70
N TYR A 163 25.75 -11.84 34.17
CA TYR A 163 26.29 -12.93 35.00
C TYR A 163 25.64 -12.96 36.40
N LYS A 164 25.38 -11.78 37.02
CA LYS A 164 24.67 -11.67 38.30
C LYS A 164 23.22 -12.12 38.18
N LYS A 165 22.55 -11.90 37.06
CA LYS A 165 21.17 -12.34 36.87
C LYS A 165 21.06 -13.85 36.96
N HIS A 166 22.05 -14.57 36.45
CA HIS A 166 22.12 -16.04 36.52
C HIS A 166 22.38 -16.63 37.92
N GLU A 167 22.46 -15.82 38.96
CA GLU A 167 22.42 -16.31 40.35
C GLU A 167 21.01 -16.73 40.78
N LYS A 168 19.98 -16.14 40.18
CA LYS A 168 18.58 -16.32 40.57
C LYS A 168 17.68 -16.84 39.43
N ASP A 169 18.09 -16.64 38.20
CA ASP A 169 17.33 -17.08 37.03
C ASP A 169 18.09 -18.17 36.27
N PHE A 170 17.41 -19.31 36.06
CA PHE A 170 17.97 -20.48 35.38
C PHE A 170 17.49 -20.62 33.93
N ASN A 171 16.69 -19.68 33.47
CA ASN A 171 16.21 -19.64 32.08
C ASN A 171 17.29 -19.15 31.13
N THR A 172 17.08 -19.41 29.84
CA THR A 172 17.93 -18.80 28.81
C THR A 172 17.57 -17.33 28.69
N GLU A 173 18.57 -16.46 28.76
CA GLU A 173 18.45 -15.03 28.57
C GLU A 173 19.14 -14.63 27.27
N TRP A 174 18.45 -13.81 26.49
CA TRP A 174 18.94 -13.26 25.23
C TRP A 174 19.33 -11.80 25.42
N THR A 175 20.57 -11.46 25.06
CA THR A 175 21.10 -10.09 25.19
C THR A 175 21.89 -9.70 23.95
N VAL A 176 21.69 -8.46 23.47
CA VAL A 176 22.58 -7.84 22.48
C VAL A 176 23.50 -6.92 23.24
N GLU A 177 24.81 -7.14 23.14
CA GLU A 177 25.79 -6.29 23.78
C GLU A 177 26.09 -5.03 22.94
N GLU A 178 26.77 -4.04 23.54
CA GLU A 178 27.08 -2.77 22.87
C GLU A 178 27.90 -2.93 21.59
N ASP A 179 28.61 -4.04 21.42
CA ASP A 179 29.38 -4.39 20.22
C ASP A 179 28.50 -5.01 19.12
N GLY A 180 27.19 -5.10 19.31
CA GLY A 180 26.20 -5.64 18.37
C GLY A 180 26.16 -7.17 18.30
N LYS A 181 26.81 -7.87 19.23
CA LYS A 181 26.79 -9.33 19.28
C LYS A 181 25.61 -9.85 20.09
N LEU A 182 24.96 -10.88 19.57
CA LEU A 182 23.84 -11.55 20.21
C LEU A 182 24.33 -12.76 21.02
N TYR A 183 23.97 -12.77 22.29
CA TYR A 183 24.28 -13.87 23.19
C TYR A 183 23.02 -14.49 23.78
N ALA A 184 23.03 -15.84 23.85
CA ALA A 184 22.15 -16.60 24.71
C ALA A 184 22.95 -17.12 25.89
N THR A 185 22.54 -16.74 27.08
CA THR A 185 23.19 -17.19 28.35
C THR A 185 22.25 -18.08 29.16
N ARG A 186 22.78 -19.13 29.76
CA ARG A 186 22.01 -20.07 30.59
C ARG A 186 22.83 -20.63 31.74
N THR A 187 22.23 -20.68 32.92
CA THR A 187 22.85 -21.27 34.11
C THR A 187 23.04 -22.78 33.96
N ILE A 188 24.23 -23.26 34.31
CA ILE A 188 24.57 -24.67 34.43
C ILE A 188 24.54 -25.01 35.92
N LEU A 189 23.68 -25.98 36.29
CA LEU A 189 23.50 -26.40 37.67
C LEU A 189 24.22 -27.71 37.96
N ASP A 190 24.58 -27.91 39.21
CA ASP A 190 25.18 -29.16 39.66
C ASP A 190 24.27 -30.37 39.45
N THR A 191 24.88 -31.59 39.41
CA THR A 191 24.13 -32.82 39.14
C THR A 191 23.45 -33.37 40.40
N ALA A 192 23.98 -33.03 41.60
CA ALA A 192 23.54 -33.61 42.86
C ALA A 192 22.26 -32.92 43.39
N THR A 193 22.23 -31.61 43.43
CA THR A 193 21.15 -30.82 44.01
C THR A 193 20.33 -30.04 43.01
N THR A 194 20.86 -29.85 41.79
CA THR A 194 20.28 -28.99 40.74
C THR A 194 19.95 -27.57 41.20
N SER A 195 20.66 -27.10 42.23
CA SER A 195 20.44 -25.77 42.83
C SER A 195 21.69 -24.91 42.91
N ARG A 196 22.89 -25.53 42.86
CA ARG A 196 24.15 -24.80 42.89
C ARG A 196 24.63 -24.52 41.47
N ARG A 197 24.90 -23.27 41.16
CA ARG A 197 25.50 -22.86 39.89
C ARG A 197 26.94 -23.36 39.82
N ILE A 198 27.28 -24.11 38.78
CA ILE A 198 28.64 -24.57 38.47
C ILE A 198 29.25 -23.80 37.32
N GLY A 199 28.43 -23.07 36.56
CA GLY A 199 28.87 -22.21 35.47
C GLY A 199 27.68 -21.57 34.77
N VAL A 200 27.98 -20.79 33.74
CA VAL A 200 27.01 -20.22 32.82
C VAL A 200 27.45 -20.58 31.41
N LEU A 201 26.56 -21.21 30.66
CA LEU A 201 26.72 -21.39 29.23
C LEU A 201 26.50 -20.02 28.55
N ARG A 202 27.40 -19.58 27.66
CA ARG A 202 27.30 -18.37 26.88
C ARG A 202 27.50 -18.73 25.42
N ALA A 203 26.44 -18.68 24.61
CA ALA A 203 26.44 -18.95 23.20
C ALA A 203 26.31 -17.65 22.41
N GLU A 204 27.24 -17.40 21.51
CA GLU A 204 27.23 -16.26 20.60
C GLU A 204 26.59 -16.68 19.29
N PHE A 205 25.62 -15.90 18.82
CA PHE A 205 24.88 -16.13 17.57
C PHE A 205 25.11 -14.99 16.56
N TYR A 206 24.95 -15.31 15.29
CA TYR A 206 24.96 -14.31 14.23
C TYR A 206 23.61 -13.58 14.21
N LEU A 207 23.57 -12.34 14.70
CA LEU A 207 22.35 -11.52 14.78
C LEU A 207 21.67 -11.40 13.41
N ASN A 208 22.42 -11.17 12.34
CA ASN A 208 21.90 -11.04 10.98
C ASN A 208 21.23 -12.32 10.47
N ARG A 209 21.65 -13.49 10.90
CA ARG A 209 21.00 -14.77 10.53
C ARG A 209 19.72 -15.02 11.33
N ILE A 210 19.75 -14.72 12.62
CA ILE A 210 18.55 -14.81 13.46
C ILE A 210 17.45 -13.86 12.95
N LEU A 211 17.83 -12.68 12.46
CA LEU A 211 16.93 -11.68 11.93
C LEU A 211 16.70 -11.77 10.41
N GLU A 212 17.19 -12.82 9.73
CA GLU A 212 16.99 -13.06 8.31
C GLU A 212 15.51 -13.00 7.87
N PRO A 213 14.51 -13.49 8.66
CA PRO A 213 13.11 -13.33 8.32
C PRO A 213 12.69 -11.89 8.04
N PHE A 214 13.34 -10.92 8.69
CA PHE A 214 13.10 -9.49 8.49
C PHE A 214 13.83 -8.91 7.26
N ASP A 215 14.80 -9.65 6.70
CA ASP A 215 15.55 -9.24 5.51
C ASP A 215 14.87 -9.61 4.19
N THR A 216 14.06 -10.64 4.17
CA THR A 216 13.51 -11.23 2.94
C THR A 216 12.42 -10.40 2.26
N MET A 217 12.01 -9.26 2.83
CA MET A 217 10.92 -8.45 2.30
C MET A 217 11.40 -7.29 1.46
N ASP A 218 11.39 -7.48 0.13
CA ASP A 218 11.66 -6.45 -0.87
C ASP A 218 10.40 -5.94 -1.61
N TYR A 219 9.21 -6.17 -1.05
CA TYR A 219 7.95 -5.95 -1.79
C TYR A 219 7.57 -4.49 -2.02
N LEU A 220 8.01 -3.56 -1.16
CA LEU A 220 7.82 -2.11 -1.29
C LEU A 220 9.00 -1.42 -0.62
N ASP A 221 9.18 -0.12 -0.79
CA ASP A 221 10.11 0.66 0.04
C ASP A 221 9.62 0.63 1.49
N ASN A 222 10.04 -0.42 2.17
CA ASN A 222 9.71 -0.69 3.56
C ASN A 222 10.95 -0.52 4.43
N GLY A 223 10.74 -0.16 5.67
CA GLY A 223 11.78 -0.13 6.67
C GLY A 223 11.37 -0.91 7.92
N ILE A 224 12.37 -1.41 8.63
CA ILE A 224 12.18 -2.13 9.88
C ILE A 224 13.14 -1.57 10.93
N VAL A 225 12.62 -1.32 12.12
CA VAL A 225 13.42 -1.02 13.31
C VAL A 225 13.06 -2.05 14.37
N ILE A 226 14.07 -2.67 14.98
CA ILE A 226 13.89 -3.59 16.10
C ILE A 226 14.56 -3.00 17.33
N LYS A 227 13.83 -2.92 18.43
CA LYS A 227 14.32 -2.48 19.74
C LYS A 227 14.25 -3.61 20.74
N ASP A 228 15.22 -3.65 21.63
CA ASP A 228 15.20 -4.56 22.80
C ASP A 228 14.25 -4.05 23.90
N GLY A 229 14.09 -4.84 24.96
CA GLY A 229 13.25 -4.48 26.12
C GLY A 229 13.73 -3.23 26.88
N ASN A 230 14.95 -2.77 26.66
CA ASN A 230 15.50 -1.53 27.24
C ASN A 230 15.27 -0.32 26.31
N GLY A 231 14.70 -0.54 25.12
CA GLY A 231 14.49 0.51 24.12
C GLY A 231 15.70 0.79 23.24
N GLN A 232 16.79 0.01 23.36
CA GLN A 232 17.97 0.14 22.50
C GLN A 232 17.67 -0.42 21.11
N VAL A 233 18.04 0.32 20.04
CA VAL A 233 17.94 -0.15 18.66
C VAL A 233 18.99 -1.22 18.43
N ILE A 234 18.56 -2.42 18.05
CA ILE A 234 19.42 -3.58 17.79
C ILE A 234 19.52 -3.93 16.32
N TYR A 235 18.55 -3.50 15.52
CA TYR A 235 18.55 -3.75 14.09
C TYR A 235 17.75 -2.68 13.34
N THR A 236 18.29 -2.27 12.19
CA THR A 236 17.62 -1.35 11.27
C THR A 236 17.81 -1.81 9.83
N LYS A 237 16.76 -1.73 9.03
CA LYS A 237 16.81 -2.01 7.60
C LYS A 237 16.13 -0.91 6.80
N LYS A 238 16.78 -0.49 5.69
CA LYS A 238 16.23 0.47 4.72
C LYS A 238 15.66 1.76 5.32
N ILE A 239 16.36 2.32 6.30
CA ILE A 239 16.09 3.70 6.70
C ILE A 239 16.76 4.58 5.65
N ALA A 240 15.95 5.16 4.76
CA ALA A 240 16.43 5.91 3.61
C ALA A 240 17.07 7.26 3.97
N ASP A 241 16.86 7.78 5.19
CA ASP A 241 17.28 9.10 5.59
C ASP A 241 17.45 9.20 7.12
N GLU A 242 18.48 9.93 7.59
CA GLU A 242 18.65 10.27 9.02
C GLU A 242 17.43 10.99 9.62
N GLN A 243 16.71 11.77 8.80
CA GLN A 243 15.46 12.40 9.23
C GLN A 243 14.36 11.41 9.53
N MET A 244 14.35 10.27 8.86
CA MET A 244 13.39 9.20 9.08
C MET A 244 13.66 8.46 10.37
N GLU A 245 14.93 8.21 10.69
CA GLU A 245 15.34 7.62 11.97
C GLU A 245 14.90 8.51 13.14
N GLN A 246 15.14 9.82 13.06
CA GLN A 246 14.69 10.79 14.06
C GLN A 246 13.15 10.84 14.18
N LYS A 247 12.41 10.77 13.06
CA LYS A 247 10.94 10.73 13.07
C LYS A 247 10.39 9.46 13.73
N ILE A 248 11.03 8.32 13.47
CA ILE A 248 10.65 7.04 14.08
C ILE A 248 10.98 7.06 15.57
N GLU A 249 12.12 7.59 15.97
CA GLU A 249 12.48 7.77 17.38
C GLU A 249 11.51 8.69 18.13
N ALA A 250 11.10 9.79 17.50
CA ALA A 250 10.09 10.69 18.03
C ALA A 250 8.72 10.02 18.17
N TYR A 251 8.31 9.18 17.20
CA TYR A 251 7.09 8.40 17.27
C TYR A 251 7.12 7.39 18.43
N ILE A 252 8.25 6.68 18.57
CA ILE A 252 8.45 5.68 19.63
C ILE A 252 8.54 6.36 21.00
N GLY A 253 8.96 7.64 21.06
CA GLY A 253 9.02 8.47 22.27
C GLY A 253 7.68 8.98 22.79
N GLU A 254 6.55 8.50 22.26
CA GLU A 254 5.17 8.84 22.69
C GLU A 254 4.78 10.33 22.53
N ASN A 255 5.32 11.02 21.52
CA ASN A 255 4.92 12.39 21.24
C ASN A 255 3.73 12.41 20.25
N PRO A 256 2.48 12.77 20.69
CA PRO A 256 1.27 12.67 19.86
C PRO A 256 1.30 13.54 18.59
N GLU A 257 2.06 14.64 18.61
CA GLU A 257 2.17 15.53 17.45
C GLU A 257 3.01 14.89 16.34
N ASP A 258 4.13 14.25 16.70
CA ASP A 258 5.01 13.58 15.75
C ASP A 258 4.37 12.32 15.17
N ALA A 259 3.59 11.58 15.98
CA ALA A 259 2.79 10.45 15.53
C ALA A 259 1.78 10.84 14.42
N SER A 260 1.16 12.02 14.53
CA SER A 260 0.19 12.50 13.54
C SER A 260 0.83 12.85 12.19
N VAL A 261 2.08 13.30 12.19
CA VAL A 261 2.86 13.61 10.99
C VAL A 261 3.33 12.32 10.32
N LEU A 262 3.87 11.40 11.10
CA LEU A 262 4.36 10.11 10.59
C LEU A 262 3.24 9.32 9.93
N ASN A 263 2.06 9.25 10.54
CA ASN A 263 0.89 8.55 10.00
C ASN A 263 0.36 9.16 8.69
N LYS A 264 0.71 10.39 8.34
CA LYS A 264 0.38 10.98 7.03
C LYS A 264 1.35 10.55 5.93
N GLU A 265 2.63 10.38 6.27
CA GLU A 265 3.69 10.05 5.32
C GLU A 265 3.89 8.52 5.20
N TYR A 266 3.73 7.79 6.31
CA TYR A 266 3.99 6.35 6.39
C TYR A 266 2.80 5.58 6.95
N ILE A 267 2.70 4.30 6.59
CA ILE A 267 1.89 3.31 7.31
C ILE A 267 2.84 2.60 8.25
N LEU A 268 2.55 2.63 9.55
CA LEU A 268 3.36 2.02 10.58
C LEU A 268 2.56 0.90 11.26
N LYS A 269 3.24 -0.24 11.51
CA LYS A 269 2.73 -1.36 12.29
C LYS A 269 3.76 -1.76 13.34
N GLU A 270 3.28 -2.12 14.52
CA GLU A 270 4.08 -2.57 15.65
C GLU A 270 3.74 -4.01 15.98
N ALA A 271 4.76 -4.81 16.30
CA ALA A 271 4.59 -6.15 16.87
C ALA A 271 5.64 -6.39 17.96
N SER A 272 5.32 -7.30 18.87
CA SER A 272 6.26 -7.78 19.89
C SER A 272 6.55 -9.26 19.64
N MET A 273 7.79 -9.67 19.87
CA MET A 273 8.17 -11.06 19.82
C MET A 273 7.75 -11.78 21.12
N GLU A 274 7.42 -13.07 21.03
CA GLU A 274 6.97 -13.85 22.19
C GLU A 274 8.14 -14.45 23.00
N LYS A 275 9.25 -14.73 22.33
CA LYS A 275 10.39 -15.44 22.94
C LYS A 275 11.46 -14.52 23.50
N VAL A 276 11.48 -13.29 23.05
CA VAL A 276 12.37 -12.23 23.50
C VAL A 276 11.55 -10.95 23.71
N ASP A 277 11.96 -10.11 24.65
CA ASP A 277 11.29 -8.83 24.90
C ASP A 277 11.75 -7.78 23.86
N TRP A 278 11.47 -8.05 22.58
CA TRP A 278 11.83 -7.17 21.48
C TRP A 278 10.58 -6.65 20.80
N LYS A 279 10.63 -5.37 20.41
CA LYS A 279 9.58 -4.68 19.66
C LYS A 279 10.04 -4.39 18.25
N ILE A 280 9.19 -4.71 17.29
CA ILE A 280 9.43 -4.53 15.88
C ILE A 280 8.52 -3.42 15.37
N TYR A 281 9.09 -2.42 14.71
CA TYR A 281 8.40 -1.34 14.03
C TYR A 281 8.61 -1.51 12.54
N TYR A 282 7.51 -1.76 11.82
CA TYR A 282 7.48 -1.97 10.39
C TYR A 282 6.74 -0.84 9.72
N PHE A 283 7.35 -0.19 8.72
CA PHE A 283 6.77 0.97 8.06
C PHE A 283 6.94 0.91 6.55
N ILE A 284 5.96 1.51 5.84
CA ILE A 284 5.93 1.65 4.38
C ILE A 284 5.62 3.11 4.05
N ASP A 285 6.36 3.70 3.10
CA ASP A 285 6.09 5.04 2.58
C ASP A 285 4.77 5.02 1.77
N ARG A 286 3.84 5.93 2.12
CA ARG A 286 2.56 6.09 1.40
C ARG A 286 2.77 6.57 -0.03
N ASN A 287 3.86 7.27 -0.33
CA ASN A 287 4.16 7.71 -1.69
C ASN A 287 4.42 6.53 -2.61
N THR A 288 5.11 5.49 -2.15
CA THR A 288 5.34 4.27 -2.92
C THR A 288 4.04 3.56 -3.29
N ILE A 289 3.05 3.59 -2.38
CA ILE A 289 1.70 3.06 -2.65
C ILE A 289 0.99 3.94 -3.69
N SER A 290 1.13 5.26 -3.58
CA SER A 290 0.47 6.19 -4.50
C SER A 290 1.00 6.08 -5.93
N GLU A 291 2.25 5.71 -6.15
CA GLU A 291 2.80 5.47 -7.50
C GLU A 291 2.06 4.35 -8.24
N GLN A 292 1.67 3.30 -7.57
CA GLN A 292 0.86 2.23 -8.16
C GLN A 292 -0.53 2.75 -8.58
N ILE A 293 -1.07 3.71 -7.82
CA ILE A 293 -2.36 4.33 -8.11
C ILE A 293 -2.30 5.20 -9.36
N TYR A 294 -1.17 5.89 -9.63
CA TYR A 294 -1.00 6.70 -10.84
C TYR A 294 -1.18 5.89 -12.12
N SER A 295 -0.76 4.63 -12.16
CA SER A 295 -0.99 3.74 -13.31
C SER A 295 -2.49 3.50 -13.56
N ILE A 296 -3.28 3.33 -12.49
CA ILE A 296 -4.74 3.15 -12.58
C ILE A 296 -5.41 4.44 -13.04
N ILE A 297 -4.99 5.59 -12.52
CA ILE A 297 -5.50 6.91 -12.94
C ILE A 297 -5.24 7.12 -14.44
N PHE A 298 -4.01 6.88 -14.88
CA PHE A 298 -3.63 7.09 -16.29
C PHE A 298 -4.46 6.23 -17.24
N SER A 299 -4.65 4.95 -16.92
CA SER A 299 -5.51 4.06 -17.73
C SER A 299 -6.97 4.53 -17.73
N THR A 300 -7.50 4.99 -16.62
CA THR A 300 -8.87 5.52 -16.51
C THR A 300 -9.03 6.80 -17.35
N ILE A 301 -8.07 7.71 -17.30
CA ILE A 301 -8.09 8.94 -18.11
C ILE A 301 -8.10 8.60 -19.61
N ILE A 302 -7.29 7.64 -20.04
CA ILE A 302 -7.27 7.21 -21.45
C ILE A 302 -8.64 6.69 -21.88
N VAL A 303 -9.28 5.83 -21.08
CA VAL A 303 -10.61 5.30 -21.38
C VAL A 303 -11.64 6.41 -21.49
N VAL A 304 -11.63 7.37 -20.54
CA VAL A 304 -12.53 8.54 -20.58
C VAL A 304 -12.32 9.36 -21.84
N LEU A 305 -11.07 9.63 -22.22
CA LEU A 305 -10.75 10.38 -23.45
C LEU A 305 -11.24 9.66 -24.71
N ILE A 306 -11.08 8.35 -24.78
CA ILE A 306 -11.60 7.54 -25.90
C ILE A 306 -13.12 7.62 -25.96
N CYS A 307 -13.82 7.45 -24.83
CA CYS A 307 -15.28 7.54 -24.78
C CYS A 307 -15.79 8.92 -25.19
N VAL A 308 -15.16 9.99 -24.72
CA VAL A 308 -15.51 11.36 -25.13
C VAL A 308 -15.24 11.56 -26.60
N GLY A 309 -14.11 11.11 -27.13
CA GLY A 309 -13.76 11.20 -28.55
C GLY A 309 -14.77 10.47 -29.45
N LEU A 310 -15.14 9.24 -29.12
CA LEU A 310 -16.18 8.48 -29.82
C LEU A 310 -17.52 9.20 -29.79
N THR A 311 -17.90 9.73 -28.63
CA THR A 311 -19.14 10.48 -28.46
C THR A 311 -19.16 11.72 -29.36
N LEU A 312 -18.07 12.48 -29.43
CA LEU A 312 -17.96 13.66 -30.31
C LEU A 312 -18.10 13.30 -31.77
N VAL A 313 -17.52 12.21 -32.23
CA VAL A 313 -17.64 11.72 -33.61
C VAL A 313 -19.08 11.38 -33.91
N VAL A 314 -19.74 10.55 -33.09
CA VAL A 314 -21.14 10.13 -33.30
C VAL A 314 -22.09 11.34 -33.33
N ILE A 315 -21.95 12.22 -32.32
CA ILE A 315 -22.78 13.42 -32.23
C ILE A 315 -22.52 14.37 -33.44
N GLY A 316 -21.25 14.52 -33.84
CA GLY A 316 -20.89 15.34 -34.99
C GLY A 316 -21.58 14.84 -36.26
N VAL A 317 -21.59 13.54 -36.50
CA VAL A 317 -22.27 12.93 -37.65
C VAL A 317 -23.79 13.12 -37.56
N LEU A 318 -24.40 12.75 -36.44
CA LEU A 318 -25.85 12.89 -36.22
C LEU A 318 -26.31 14.35 -36.33
N SER A 319 -25.58 15.27 -35.69
CA SER A 319 -25.90 16.68 -35.70
C SER A 319 -25.80 17.29 -37.13
N ARG A 320 -24.83 16.81 -37.94
CA ARG A 320 -24.69 17.25 -39.34
C ARG A 320 -25.87 16.75 -40.19
N VAL A 321 -26.22 15.48 -40.06
CA VAL A 321 -27.31 14.85 -40.81
C VAL A 321 -28.66 15.50 -40.47
N ILE A 322 -29.01 15.55 -39.20
CA ILE A 322 -30.29 16.14 -38.75
C ILE A 322 -30.31 17.64 -39.01
N GLY A 323 -29.23 18.36 -38.75
CA GLY A 323 -29.15 19.82 -38.97
C GLY A 323 -29.29 20.22 -40.43
N GLN A 324 -28.71 19.47 -41.35
CA GLN A 324 -28.84 19.71 -42.78
C GLN A 324 -30.29 19.52 -43.25
N ARG A 325 -30.97 18.46 -42.79
CA ARG A 325 -32.37 18.19 -43.12
C ARG A 325 -33.33 19.30 -42.64
N ILE A 326 -33.10 19.79 -41.40
CA ILE A 326 -33.91 20.88 -40.83
C ILE A 326 -33.66 22.21 -41.60
N LEU A 327 -32.42 22.48 -42.02
CA LEU A 327 -32.11 23.67 -42.87
C LEU A 327 -32.81 23.56 -44.22
N GLN A 328 -32.82 22.39 -44.87
CA GLN A 328 -33.54 22.17 -46.11
C GLN A 328 -35.06 22.41 -45.96
N LEU A 329 -35.67 21.93 -44.86
CA LEU A 329 -37.08 22.20 -44.53
C LEU A 329 -37.34 23.70 -44.36
N ARG A 330 -36.50 24.42 -43.65
CA ARG A 330 -36.59 25.88 -43.52
C ARG A 330 -36.54 26.58 -44.87
N ASP A 331 -35.54 26.24 -45.68
CA ASP A 331 -35.36 26.86 -47.00
C ASP A 331 -36.54 26.59 -47.93
N GLN A 332 -37.12 25.39 -47.84
CA GLN A 332 -38.35 25.04 -48.58
C GLN A 332 -39.56 25.81 -48.08
N ALA A 333 -39.76 25.92 -46.78
CA ALA A 333 -40.84 26.71 -46.18
C ALA A 333 -40.72 28.19 -46.56
N GLU A 334 -39.50 28.74 -46.62
CA GLU A 334 -39.21 30.13 -47.05
C GLU A 334 -39.49 30.35 -48.55
N ARG A 335 -39.19 29.36 -49.41
CA ARG A 335 -39.54 29.38 -50.83
C ARG A 335 -41.04 29.40 -51.03
N ILE A 336 -41.77 28.54 -50.31
CA ILE A 336 -43.25 28.54 -50.37
C ILE A 336 -43.82 29.87 -49.92
N ALA A 337 -43.31 30.47 -48.84
CA ALA A 337 -43.73 31.75 -48.32
C ALA A 337 -43.47 32.92 -49.34
N ASN A 338 -42.41 32.80 -50.15
CA ASN A 338 -42.08 33.75 -51.20
C ASN A 338 -42.81 33.50 -52.54
N GLY A 339 -43.73 32.52 -52.59
CA GLY A 339 -44.58 32.25 -53.77
C GLY A 339 -43.96 31.30 -54.80
N ASP A 340 -42.80 30.67 -54.51
CA ASP A 340 -42.24 29.65 -55.42
C ASP A 340 -42.90 28.27 -55.10
N LEU A 341 -43.96 27.97 -55.87
CA LEU A 341 -44.77 26.76 -55.71
C LEU A 341 -44.46 25.70 -56.76
N GLN A 342 -43.56 25.97 -57.72
CA GLN A 342 -43.34 25.14 -58.89
C GLN A 342 -42.56 23.84 -58.59
N ASN A 343 -41.85 23.77 -57.48
CA ASN A 343 -41.01 22.63 -57.14
C ASN A 343 -41.39 22.02 -55.77
N PRO A 344 -42.45 21.25 -55.66
CA PRO A 344 -42.84 20.59 -54.41
C PRO A 344 -41.78 19.56 -54.00
N CYS A 345 -41.43 19.59 -52.71
CA CYS A 345 -40.43 18.66 -52.19
C CYS A 345 -41.06 17.30 -51.86
N HIS A 346 -40.32 16.26 -52.25
CA HIS A 346 -40.64 14.87 -51.89
C HIS A 346 -39.38 14.21 -51.37
N THR A 347 -39.53 13.38 -50.33
CA THR A 347 -38.48 12.51 -49.83
C THR A 347 -39.01 11.08 -49.65
N THR A 348 -38.12 10.12 -49.76
CA THR A 348 -38.39 8.70 -49.46
C THR A 348 -38.18 8.37 -47.98
N ASP A 349 -37.70 9.32 -47.20
CA ASP A 349 -37.45 9.10 -45.78
C ASP A 349 -38.77 8.94 -45.02
N THR A 350 -38.76 7.93 -44.10
CA THR A 350 -39.95 7.56 -43.31
C THR A 350 -39.91 8.07 -41.87
N ASP A 351 -38.88 8.84 -41.48
CA ASP A 351 -38.75 9.45 -40.21
C ASP A 351 -39.65 10.71 -40.06
N GLU A 352 -39.66 11.31 -38.86
CA GLU A 352 -40.50 12.49 -38.56
C GLU A 352 -40.18 13.66 -39.45
N VAL A 353 -38.90 13.84 -39.84
CA VAL A 353 -38.46 14.93 -40.74
C VAL A 353 -38.96 14.65 -42.13
N GLY A 354 -38.88 13.42 -42.61
CA GLY A 354 -39.42 12.99 -43.92
C GLY A 354 -40.94 13.15 -44.00
N MET A 355 -41.67 12.85 -42.93
CA MET A 355 -43.13 13.07 -42.85
C MET A 355 -43.50 14.53 -42.97
N VAL A 356 -42.75 15.42 -42.28
CA VAL A 356 -42.95 16.89 -42.38
C VAL A 356 -42.61 17.38 -43.78
N THR A 357 -41.51 16.91 -44.39
CA THR A 357 -41.12 17.25 -45.79
C THR A 357 -42.22 16.89 -46.77
N ASN A 358 -42.73 15.67 -46.70
CA ASN A 358 -43.80 15.23 -47.59
C ASN A 358 -45.14 15.98 -47.33
N SER A 359 -45.41 16.41 -46.11
CA SER A 359 -46.58 17.20 -45.77
C SER A 359 -46.48 18.62 -46.34
N LEU A 360 -45.30 19.25 -46.25
CA LEU A 360 -44.99 20.52 -46.91
C LEU A 360 -45.14 20.42 -48.45
N GLY A 361 -44.61 19.35 -49.05
CA GLY A 361 -44.76 19.10 -50.45
C GLY A 361 -46.22 19.00 -50.89
N ARG A 362 -47.07 18.25 -50.17
CA ARG A 362 -48.53 18.18 -50.42
C ARG A 362 -49.20 19.54 -50.31
N MET A 363 -48.84 20.33 -49.29
CA MET A 363 -49.36 21.69 -49.06
C MET A 363 -49.01 22.57 -50.25
N THR A 364 -47.75 22.51 -50.75
CA THR A 364 -47.29 23.27 -51.92
C THR A 364 -48.15 22.97 -53.18
N VAL A 365 -48.41 21.67 -53.46
CA VAL A 365 -49.23 21.26 -54.59
C VAL A 365 -50.67 21.76 -54.45
N GLN A 366 -51.24 21.72 -53.22
CA GLN A 366 -52.62 22.21 -53.00
C GLN A 366 -52.69 23.74 -53.16
N LEU A 367 -51.69 24.48 -52.70
CA LEU A 367 -51.64 25.92 -52.86
C LEU A 367 -51.52 26.34 -54.32
N ASP A 368 -50.64 25.68 -55.07
CA ASP A 368 -50.49 25.90 -56.48
C ASP A 368 -51.79 25.67 -57.30
N SER A 369 -52.45 24.53 -56.98
CA SER A 369 -53.75 24.18 -57.55
C SER A 369 -54.83 25.26 -57.26
N MET A 370 -54.94 25.71 -55.97
CA MET A 370 -55.89 26.75 -55.60
C MET A 370 -55.61 28.09 -56.27
N ILE A 371 -54.38 28.53 -56.38
CA ILE A 371 -53.98 29.77 -57.03
C ILE A 371 -54.31 29.68 -58.55
N ASN A 372 -54.00 28.59 -59.17
CA ASN A 372 -54.32 28.34 -60.55
C ASN A 372 -55.85 28.36 -60.84
N GLU A 373 -56.64 27.80 -59.90
CA GLU A 373 -58.10 27.78 -59.98
C GLU A 373 -58.69 29.17 -59.81
N VAL A 374 -58.17 29.94 -58.83
CA VAL A 374 -58.58 31.35 -58.66
C VAL A 374 -58.21 32.18 -59.90
N TYR A 375 -57.02 31.97 -60.45
CA TYR A 375 -56.57 32.68 -61.65
C TYR A 375 -57.43 32.35 -62.88
N LYS A 376 -57.83 31.10 -63.04
CA LYS A 376 -58.78 30.70 -64.09
C LYS A 376 -60.14 31.37 -63.93
N MET A 377 -60.68 31.36 -62.71
CA MET A 377 -61.94 32.05 -62.39
C MET A 377 -61.89 33.55 -62.62
N GLU A 378 -60.79 34.21 -62.38
CA GLU A 378 -60.62 35.63 -62.60
C GLU A 378 -60.55 35.98 -64.11
N ILE A 379 -59.90 35.12 -64.91
CA ILE A 379 -59.89 35.24 -66.37
C ILE A 379 -61.26 35.05 -66.93
N GLU A 380 -62.01 34.03 -66.46
CA GLU A 380 -63.38 33.81 -66.87
C GLU A 380 -64.31 35.01 -66.58
N LYS A 381 -64.17 35.52 -65.34
CA LYS A 381 -64.91 36.80 -65.01
C LYS A 381 -64.56 38.00 -65.84
N LYS A 382 -63.40 38.12 -66.39
CA LYS A 382 -62.98 39.24 -67.30
C LYS A 382 -63.38 38.94 -68.73
N ARG A 383 -63.87 37.76 -69.08
CA ARG A 383 -64.35 37.44 -70.44
C ARG A 383 -65.85 37.59 -70.61
N ILE A 384 -66.62 37.79 -69.53
CA ILE A 384 -68.01 38.16 -69.53
C ILE A 384 -68.16 39.68 -69.39
#